data_58efa63547420a404ea91a91cccc0093
#
_entry.id   58efa63547420a404ea91a91cccc0093
#
_cell.length_a   1.000
_cell.length_b   1.000
_cell.length_c   1.000
_cell.angle_alpha   90.00
_cell.angle_beta   90.00
_cell.angle_gamma   90.00
#
_symmetry.space_group_name_H-M   'P 1'
#
loop_
_entity.id
_entity.type
_entity.pdbx_description
1 polymer ?
#
loop_
_entity_poly.entity_id
_entity_poly.type
_entity_poly.pdbx_seq_one_letter_code
_entity_poly.pdbx_strand_id
1 'polypeptide(L)'
;MSDKQKIKFLLGSNTKMGFIPLFDELRDPLNSKRLYILKGGPGSGKSSLMKRVSKVLEDKNHSLEYIHCASDPGSLDAFIDYDAGIAMVDGTAPHIMDPKYPGAYDVIINMADCWDDMTLIQHKNEIIPLSDIISSCHQMATSCISSAAALLDSNMHFSKAYVKHDTVNDFIAKLTKKLEGSKTGKLKKRLLSAVSVGETIFFDETIEVLSKSIYVIPDIWGAASDALLSELHRMASILEIEQILCYCSIRTPDKIDHIIFPSAGITVTTANSFHRLKDKKNIVIPDLMSPIPHIIEEQMSIHLNRANELIDMACEHIKRAKLLHDDLEAFYVNAMDFSKVDSIFNNIIKEIQ
;
A
#
# COMPACT_ATOMS: atom_id res chain seq x y z
N MET A 1 -14.22 22.84 11.82
CA MET A 1 -12.84 22.28 11.76
C MET A 1 -12.69 21.66 10.40
N SER A 2 -11.77 22.12 9.55
CA SER A 2 -11.55 21.51 8.24
C SER A 2 -11.05 20.08 8.48
N ASP A 3 -11.73 19.08 7.91
CA ASP A 3 -11.18 17.73 7.82
C ASP A 3 -9.81 17.84 7.15
N LYS A 4 -8.73 17.72 7.95
CA LYS A 4 -7.40 17.55 7.38
C LYS A 4 -7.44 16.28 6.56
N GLN A 5 -7.26 16.38 5.26
CA GLN A 5 -7.20 15.23 4.38
C GLN A 5 -6.07 14.29 4.86
N LYS A 6 -6.40 13.02 5.06
CA LYS A 6 -5.48 12.04 5.62
C LYS A 6 -4.54 11.51 4.55
N ILE A 7 -3.26 11.35 4.90
CA ILE A 7 -2.27 10.68 4.04
C ILE A 7 -2.45 9.18 4.24
N LYS A 8 -2.83 8.46 3.17
CA LYS A 8 -3.10 7.03 3.17
C LYS A 8 -2.20 6.30 2.19
N PHE A 9 -1.58 5.23 2.66
CA PHE A 9 -0.78 4.32 1.85
C PHE A 9 -1.07 2.87 2.21
N LEU A 10 -0.44 1.97 1.47
CA LEU A 10 -0.36 0.55 1.76
C LEU A 10 1.13 0.17 1.85
N LEU A 11 1.46 -0.80 2.70
CA LEU A 11 2.78 -1.42 2.82
C LEU A 11 2.74 -2.93 2.57
N GLY A 12 1.66 -3.42 2.01
CA GLY A 12 1.51 -4.79 1.55
C GLY A 12 0.58 -4.84 0.35
N SER A 13 0.79 -5.81 -0.53
CA SER A 13 -0.09 -6.05 -1.66
C SER A 13 -0.18 -7.52 -2.03
N ASN A 14 -1.36 -7.92 -2.52
CA ASN A 14 -1.56 -9.20 -3.19
C ASN A 14 -1.00 -9.09 -4.61
N THR A 15 0.12 -9.74 -4.89
CA THR A 15 0.85 -9.65 -6.15
C THR A 15 0.87 -10.97 -6.91
N LYS A 16 1.48 -10.97 -8.11
CA LYS A 16 1.75 -12.19 -8.88
C LYS A 16 2.58 -13.25 -8.13
N MET A 17 3.30 -12.86 -7.08
CA MET A 17 4.15 -13.74 -6.25
C MET A 17 3.53 -14.05 -4.88
N GLY A 18 2.27 -13.71 -4.66
CA GLY A 18 1.62 -13.74 -3.36
C GLY A 18 1.66 -12.39 -2.66
N PHE A 19 1.50 -12.40 -1.35
CA PHE A 19 1.57 -11.17 -0.55
C PHE A 19 3.01 -10.69 -0.42
N ILE A 20 3.30 -9.47 -0.87
CA ILE A 20 4.62 -8.84 -0.72
C ILE A 20 4.53 -7.74 0.33
N PRO A 21 5.23 -7.89 1.48
CA PRO A 21 5.28 -6.87 2.52
C PRO A 21 6.39 -5.84 2.25
N LEU A 22 6.11 -4.57 2.58
CA LEU A 22 7.08 -3.47 2.63
C LEU A 22 7.17 -2.89 4.06
N PHE A 23 6.78 -3.64 5.08
CA PHE A 23 6.66 -3.13 6.47
C PHE A 23 8.00 -2.73 7.11
N ASP A 24 9.14 -3.19 6.57
CA ASP A 24 10.46 -2.71 7.00
C ASP A 24 10.64 -1.20 6.75
N GLU A 25 9.87 -0.60 5.84
CA GLU A 25 9.82 0.85 5.61
C GLU A 25 9.29 1.67 6.81
N LEU A 26 8.72 1.00 7.82
CA LEU A 26 8.31 1.63 9.08
C LEU A 26 9.49 1.84 10.05
N ARG A 27 10.64 1.19 9.79
CA ARG A 27 11.80 1.26 10.68
C ARG A 27 12.64 2.48 10.36
N ASP A 28 12.74 3.38 11.33
CA ASP A 28 13.66 4.52 11.29
C ASP A 28 14.27 4.75 12.70
N PRO A 29 15.10 3.81 13.19
CA PRO A 29 15.56 3.83 14.57
C PRO A 29 16.48 5.00 14.91
N LEU A 30 17.00 5.71 13.90
CA LEU A 30 17.87 6.88 14.13
C LEU A 30 17.10 8.20 14.21
N ASN A 31 15.91 8.26 13.55
CA ASN A 31 15.12 9.49 13.49
C ASN A 31 13.77 9.38 14.20
N SER A 32 13.35 8.18 14.62
CA SER A 32 12.14 7.97 15.40
C SER A 32 12.41 7.30 16.74
N LYS A 33 11.50 7.47 17.71
CA LYS A 33 11.69 7.06 19.10
C LYS A 33 11.33 5.61 19.34
N ARG A 34 10.19 5.14 18.75
CA ARG A 34 9.62 3.83 19.05
C ARG A 34 8.87 3.23 17.85
N LEU A 35 8.97 1.92 17.73
CA LEU A 35 8.10 1.11 16.87
C LEU A 35 7.34 0.10 17.76
N TYR A 36 6.02 0.26 17.85
CA TYR A 36 5.15 -0.67 18.57
C TYR A 36 4.69 -1.77 17.62
N ILE A 37 5.02 -3.02 17.91
CA ILE A 37 4.69 -4.20 17.13
C ILE A 37 3.59 -4.98 17.86
N LEU A 38 2.38 -4.97 17.29
CA LEU A 38 1.24 -5.68 17.85
C LEU A 38 1.27 -7.13 17.38
N LYS A 39 1.23 -8.07 18.30
CA LYS A 39 1.13 -9.52 18.04
C LYS A 39 -0.19 -10.04 18.58
N GLY A 40 -0.97 -10.76 17.75
CA GLY A 40 -2.25 -11.35 18.18
C GLY A 40 -3.05 -11.88 16.99
N GLY A 41 -4.02 -12.74 17.27
CA GLY A 41 -4.90 -13.33 16.26
C GLY A 41 -5.89 -12.34 15.64
N PRO A 42 -6.72 -12.81 14.70
CA PRO A 42 -7.83 -12.03 14.17
C PRO A 42 -8.78 -11.61 15.32
N GLY A 43 -9.52 -10.53 15.18
CA GLY A 43 -10.48 -10.09 16.21
C GLY A 43 -9.88 -9.60 17.54
N SER A 44 -8.55 -9.62 17.73
CA SER A 44 -7.90 -9.20 18.98
C SER A 44 -7.86 -7.68 19.19
N GLY A 45 -8.45 -6.89 18.29
CA GLY A 45 -8.58 -5.44 18.45
C GLY A 45 -7.36 -4.61 18.01
N LYS A 46 -6.37 -5.19 17.28
CA LYS A 46 -5.16 -4.48 16.83
C LYS A 46 -5.47 -3.21 16.04
N SER A 47 -6.27 -3.32 14.97
CA SER A 47 -6.67 -2.17 14.13
C SER A 47 -7.46 -1.13 14.96
N SER A 48 -8.36 -1.57 15.84
CA SER A 48 -9.12 -0.68 16.73
C SER A 48 -8.23 0.06 17.72
N LEU A 49 -7.22 -0.61 18.29
CA LEU A 49 -6.22 0.00 19.17
C LEU A 49 -5.42 1.07 18.42
N MET A 50 -4.94 0.76 17.20
CA MET A 50 -4.23 1.72 16.34
C MET A 50 -5.09 2.94 16.02
N LYS A 51 -6.36 2.74 15.65
CA LYS A 51 -7.32 3.84 15.38
C LYS A 51 -7.56 4.71 16.60
N ARG A 52 -7.64 4.13 17.80
CA ARG A 52 -7.83 4.89 19.06
C ARG A 52 -6.60 5.72 19.39
N VAL A 53 -5.40 5.14 19.29
CA VAL A 53 -4.14 5.85 19.56
C VAL A 53 -3.93 6.96 18.54
N SER A 54 -4.07 6.68 17.25
CA SER A 54 -3.92 7.68 16.18
C SER A 54 -4.94 8.82 16.32
N LYS A 55 -6.17 8.54 16.78
CA LYS A 55 -7.17 9.58 17.03
C LYS A 55 -6.75 10.57 18.13
N VAL A 56 -6.15 10.10 19.23
CA VAL A 56 -5.61 10.97 20.27
C VAL A 56 -4.51 11.89 19.73
N LEU A 57 -3.67 11.37 18.83
CA LEU A 57 -2.59 12.13 18.20
C LEU A 57 -3.15 13.14 17.17
N GLU A 58 -4.15 12.75 16.37
CA GLU A 58 -4.88 13.68 15.49
C GLU A 58 -5.48 14.87 16.26
N ASP A 59 -6.10 14.60 17.41
CA ASP A 59 -6.71 15.63 18.25
C ASP A 59 -5.66 16.61 18.82
N LYS A 60 -4.38 16.21 18.87
CA LYS A 60 -3.21 17.07 19.17
C LYS A 60 -2.63 17.76 17.93
N ASN A 61 -3.25 17.63 16.76
CA ASN A 61 -2.82 18.16 15.45
C ASN A 61 -1.50 17.57 14.91
N HIS A 62 -1.15 16.35 15.30
CA HIS A 62 0.01 15.66 14.74
C HIS A 62 -0.16 15.30 13.27
N SER A 63 0.97 15.14 12.57
CA SER A 63 1.06 14.73 11.16
C SER A 63 1.16 13.22 11.09
N LEU A 64 0.08 12.57 10.64
CA LEU A 64 -0.04 11.12 10.61
C LEU A 64 -0.04 10.59 9.17
N GLU A 65 0.63 9.46 8.97
CA GLU A 65 0.52 8.61 7.78
C GLU A 65 -0.19 7.31 8.17
N TYR A 66 -1.28 6.99 7.50
CA TYR A 66 -2.07 5.78 7.73
C TYR A 66 -1.72 4.71 6.71
N ILE A 67 -1.43 3.53 7.20
CA ILE A 67 -1.18 2.34 6.38
C ILE A 67 -2.41 1.44 6.48
N HIS A 68 -3.16 1.38 5.39
CA HIS A 68 -4.36 0.57 5.30
C HIS A 68 -4.04 -0.88 4.91
N CYS A 69 -4.91 -1.80 5.30
CA CYS A 69 -4.82 -3.18 4.86
C CYS A 69 -5.20 -3.30 3.38
N ALA A 70 -4.39 -4.02 2.60
CA ALA A 70 -4.65 -4.24 1.17
C ALA A 70 -5.90 -5.08 0.93
N SER A 71 -6.21 -6.03 1.81
CA SER A 71 -7.38 -6.91 1.69
C SER A 71 -8.63 -6.36 2.35
N ASP A 72 -8.50 -5.39 3.29
CA ASP A 72 -9.62 -4.72 3.98
C ASP A 72 -9.28 -3.25 4.23
N PRO A 73 -9.54 -2.34 3.28
CA PRO A 73 -9.17 -0.93 3.39
C PRO A 73 -9.84 -0.19 4.56
N GLY A 74 -10.84 -0.79 5.18
CA GLY A 74 -11.46 -0.30 6.41
C GLY A 74 -10.58 -0.50 7.65
N SER A 75 -9.62 -1.44 7.59
CA SER A 75 -8.67 -1.76 8.66
C SER A 75 -7.33 -1.05 8.47
N LEU A 76 -6.61 -0.85 9.60
CA LEU A 76 -5.23 -0.37 9.59
C LEU A 76 -4.27 -1.52 9.85
N ASP A 77 -3.22 -1.59 9.02
CA ASP A 77 -2.05 -2.44 9.24
C ASP A 77 -0.97 -1.69 10.02
N ALA A 78 -0.91 -0.34 9.89
CA ALA A 78 0.00 0.49 10.66
C ALA A 78 -0.43 1.97 10.65
N PHE A 79 0.23 2.79 11.47
CA PHE A 79 0.31 4.24 11.30
C PHE A 79 1.69 4.75 11.74
N ILE A 80 2.09 5.91 11.19
CA ILE A 80 3.30 6.64 11.56
C ILE A 80 2.89 8.01 12.06
N ASP A 81 3.41 8.42 13.20
CA ASP A 81 3.33 9.79 13.72
C ASP A 81 4.71 10.45 13.62
N TYR A 82 4.83 11.41 12.74
CA TYR A 82 6.10 12.11 12.50
C TYR A 82 6.44 13.12 13.60
N ASP A 83 5.45 13.67 14.31
CA ASP A 83 5.66 14.67 15.37
C ASP A 83 6.07 13.98 16.68
N ALA A 84 5.42 12.89 17.05
CA ALA A 84 5.82 12.08 18.22
C ALA A 84 7.05 11.20 17.92
N GLY A 85 7.35 10.93 16.66
CA GLY A 85 8.42 10.02 16.24
C GLY A 85 8.13 8.56 16.59
N ILE A 86 6.88 8.12 16.42
CA ILE A 86 6.48 6.74 16.68
C ILE A 86 5.80 6.10 15.46
N ALA A 87 5.87 4.78 15.41
CA ALA A 87 5.03 3.99 14.51
C ALA A 87 4.39 2.82 15.28
N MET A 88 3.23 2.39 14.84
CA MET A 88 2.55 1.22 15.37
C MET A 88 2.11 0.33 14.21
N VAL A 89 2.36 -0.98 14.32
CA VAL A 89 2.13 -1.93 13.23
C VAL A 89 1.51 -3.22 13.72
N ASP A 90 0.61 -3.80 12.90
CA ASP A 90 0.23 -5.20 13.01
C ASP A 90 1.42 -6.06 12.54
N GLY A 91 2.09 -6.75 13.47
CA GLY A 91 3.21 -7.63 13.19
C GLY A 91 2.83 -9.10 13.06
N THR A 92 1.53 -9.40 12.82
CA THR A 92 1.02 -10.76 12.65
C THR A 92 1.03 -11.17 11.16
N ALA A 93 1.03 -12.46 10.85
CA ALA A 93 0.93 -12.93 9.47
C ALA A 93 -0.32 -12.33 8.76
N PRO A 94 -0.21 -11.92 7.47
CA PRO A 94 0.95 -12.01 6.58
C PRO A 94 1.99 -10.87 6.74
N HIS A 95 1.78 -9.90 7.65
CA HIS A 95 2.61 -8.70 7.89
C HIS A 95 3.75 -8.98 8.88
N ILE A 96 4.31 -10.20 8.90
CA ILE A 96 5.26 -10.63 9.93
C ILE A 96 6.36 -9.59 10.13
N MET A 97 6.40 -9.01 11.32
CA MET A 97 7.45 -8.11 11.76
C MET A 97 7.95 -8.53 13.14
N ASP A 98 9.22 -8.92 13.22
CA ASP A 98 9.86 -9.26 14.48
C ASP A 98 10.77 -8.12 14.95
N PRO A 99 10.98 -7.94 16.26
CA PRO A 99 11.81 -6.86 16.78
C PRO A 99 13.28 -7.05 16.35
N LYS A 100 13.88 -5.96 15.86
CA LYS A 100 15.32 -5.91 15.51
C LYS A 100 16.13 -5.29 16.64
N TYR A 101 15.57 -4.33 17.35
CA TYR A 101 16.18 -3.60 18.46
C TYR A 101 15.26 -3.62 19.68
N PRO A 102 15.01 -4.82 20.29
CA PRO A 102 14.02 -4.98 21.35
C PRO A 102 14.37 -4.13 22.58
N GLY A 103 13.38 -3.41 23.10
CA GLY A 103 13.54 -2.51 24.25
C GLY A 103 14.23 -1.17 23.94
N ALA A 104 15.17 -1.13 22.99
CA ALA A 104 15.84 0.11 22.61
C ALA A 104 14.99 0.96 21.63
N TYR A 105 14.30 0.28 20.71
CA TYR A 105 13.45 0.90 19.69
C TYR A 105 12.14 0.15 19.50
N ASP A 106 12.20 -1.17 19.30
CA ASP A 106 11.03 -2.01 19.08
C ASP A 106 10.39 -2.40 20.42
N VAL A 107 9.07 -2.22 20.53
CA VAL A 107 8.24 -2.62 21.65
C VAL A 107 7.22 -3.65 21.19
N ILE A 108 7.27 -4.85 21.73
CA ILE A 108 6.26 -5.88 21.43
C ILE A 108 5.07 -5.68 22.36
N ILE A 109 3.88 -5.62 21.78
CA ILE A 109 2.61 -5.64 22.51
C ILE A 109 1.92 -6.95 22.15
N ASN A 110 1.87 -7.87 23.13
CA ASN A 110 1.25 -9.16 22.95
C ASN A 110 -0.25 -9.09 23.26
N MET A 111 -1.08 -9.02 22.22
CA MET A 111 -2.54 -9.02 22.39
C MET A 111 -3.09 -10.38 22.83
N ALA A 112 -2.28 -11.45 22.72
CA ALA A 112 -2.68 -12.77 23.20
C ALA A 112 -2.86 -12.82 24.73
N ASP A 113 -2.21 -11.92 25.49
CA ASP A 113 -2.41 -11.81 26.94
C ASP A 113 -3.82 -11.29 27.32
N CYS A 114 -4.60 -10.88 26.30
CA CYS A 114 -5.94 -10.33 26.48
C CYS A 114 -7.08 -11.32 26.18
N TRP A 115 -6.80 -12.56 25.73
CA TRP A 115 -7.86 -13.54 25.48
C TRP A 115 -7.79 -14.73 26.45
N ASP A 116 -8.87 -15.52 26.47
CA ASP A 116 -8.95 -16.79 27.18
C ASP A 116 -8.61 -17.96 26.23
N ASP A 117 -7.43 -18.56 26.43
CA ASP A 117 -6.97 -19.69 25.63
C ASP A 117 -7.90 -20.90 25.72
N MET A 118 -8.55 -21.13 26.88
CA MET A 118 -9.43 -22.28 27.09
C MET A 118 -10.67 -22.18 26.20
N THR A 119 -11.22 -20.99 26.05
CA THR A 119 -12.35 -20.72 25.13
C THR A 119 -11.92 -21.01 23.68
N LEU A 120 -10.75 -20.55 23.24
CA LEU A 120 -10.27 -20.78 21.88
C LEU A 120 -9.97 -22.26 21.61
N ILE A 121 -9.41 -22.98 22.59
CA ILE A 121 -9.13 -24.42 22.48
C ILE A 121 -10.43 -25.23 22.27
N GLN A 122 -11.55 -24.85 22.88
CA GLN A 122 -12.84 -25.50 22.69
C GLN A 122 -13.35 -25.40 21.25
N HIS A 123 -13.01 -24.32 20.54
CA HIS A 123 -13.37 -24.05 19.15
C HIS A 123 -12.30 -24.44 18.12
N LYS A 124 -11.28 -25.19 18.53
CA LYS A 124 -10.14 -25.56 17.66
C LYS A 124 -10.59 -26.24 16.36
N ASN A 125 -11.62 -27.10 16.44
CA ASN A 125 -12.11 -27.87 15.29
C ASN A 125 -12.89 -27.01 14.27
N GLU A 126 -13.32 -25.81 14.64
CA GLU A 126 -13.94 -24.81 13.76
C GLU A 126 -12.90 -23.81 13.24
N ILE A 127 -12.02 -23.31 14.11
CA ILE A 127 -11.01 -22.31 13.81
C ILE A 127 -10.00 -22.79 12.76
N ILE A 128 -9.45 -24.00 12.91
CA ILE A 128 -8.40 -24.51 12.01
C ILE A 128 -8.92 -24.68 10.57
N PRO A 129 -10.02 -25.42 10.32
CA PRO A 129 -10.52 -25.56 8.95
C PRO A 129 -10.92 -24.24 8.31
N LEU A 130 -11.49 -23.30 9.09
CA LEU A 130 -11.86 -21.98 8.60
C LEU A 130 -10.62 -21.18 8.16
N SER A 131 -9.55 -21.21 8.95
CA SER A 131 -8.27 -20.60 8.61
C SER A 131 -7.65 -21.18 7.33
N ASP A 132 -7.75 -22.50 7.13
CA ASP A 132 -7.25 -23.19 5.94
C ASP A 132 -8.06 -22.80 4.68
N ILE A 133 -9.39 -22.63 4.81
CA ILE A 133 -10.25 -22.18 3.70
C ILE A 133 -9.92 -20.71 3.34
N ILE A 134 -9.73 -19.83 4.32
CA ILE A 134 -9.31 -18.43 4.10
C ILE A 134 -7.99 -18.40 3.33
N SER A 135 -7.00 -19.20 3.76
CA SER A 135 -5.71 -19.33 3.06
C SER A 135 -5.88 -19.80 1.61
N SER A 136 -6.76 -20.77 1.37
CA SER A 136 -7.07 -21.27 0.02
C SER A 136 -7.70 -20.18 -0.86
N CYS A 137 -8.59 -19.32 -0.32
CA CYS A 137 -9.16 -18.20 -1.05
C CYS A 137 -8.07 -17.19 -1.47
N HIS A 138 -7.12 -16.88 -0.59
CA HIS A 138 -5.99 -16.02 -0.94
C HIS A 138 -5.07 -16.63 -2.01
N GLN A 139 -4.85 -17.96 -1.97
CA GLN A 139 -4.09 -18.66 -3.01
C GLN A 139 -4.78 -18.59 -4.38
N MET A 140 -6.12 -18.76 -4.41
CA MET A 140 -6.90 -18.58 -5.65
C MET A 140 -6.80 -17.15 -6.19
N ALA A 141 -6.89 -16.14 -5.32
CA ALA A 141 -6.69 -14.73 -5.71
C ALA A 141 -5.29 -14.51 -6.31
N THR A 142 -4.24 -15.03 -5.66
CA THR A 142 -2.86 -14.96 -6.17
C THR A 142 -2.72 -15.60 -7.55
N SER A 143 -3.37 -16.74 -7.80
CA SER A 143 -3.34 -17.41 -9.11
C SER A 143 -3.98 -16.55 -10.21
N CYS A 144 -5.10 -15.90 -9.91
CA CYS A 144 -5.75 -14.97 -10.84
C CYS A 144 -4.87 -13.74 -11.11
N ILE A 145 -4.29 -13.13 -10.06
CA ILE A 145 -3.39 -11.98 -10.19
C ILE A 145 -2.15 -12.34 -11.01
N SER A 146 -1.56 -13.53 -10.78
CA SER A 146 -0.39 -14.00 -11.53
C SER A 146 -0.69 -14.14 -13.02
N SER A 147 -1.85 -14.70 -13.37
CA SER A 147 -2.30 -14.85 -14.76
C SER A 147 -2.56 -13.49 -15.41
N ALA A 148 -3.20 -12.57 -14.70
CA ALA A 148 -3.42 -11.19 -15.17
C ALA A 148 -2.09 -10.46 -15.39
N ALA A 149 -1.15 -10.58 -14.45
CA ALA A 149 0.17 -9.95 -14.55
C ALA A 149 0.94 -10.44 -15.79
N ALA A 150 0.86 -11.72 -16.13
CA ALA A 150 1.51 -12.25 -17.34
C ALA A 150 0.98 -11.60 -18.62
N LEU A 151 -0.33 -11.38 -18.73
CA LEU A 151 -0.93 -10.68 -19.87
C LEU A 151 -0.54 -9.20 -19.92
N LEU A 152 -0.53 -8.53 -18.78
CA LEU A 152 -0.10 -7.13 -18.68
C LEU A 152 1.38 -6.95 -18.98
N ASP A 153 2.24 -7.88 -18.52
CA ASP A 153 3.68 -7.89 -18.81
C ASP A 153 3.95 -8.13 -20.31
N SER A 154 3.15 -9.00 -20.96
CA SER A 154 3.17 -9.20 -22.42
C SER A 154 2.85 -7.89 -23.15
N ASN A 155 1.76 -7.20 -22.77
CA ASN A 155 1.38 -5.93 -23.39
C ASN A 155 2.47 -4.86 -23.22
N MET A 156 3.06 -4.76 -22.01
CA MET A 156 4.17 -3.85 -21.74
C MET A 156 5.38 -4.19 -22.62
N HIS A 157 5.71 -5.47 -22.78
CA HIS A 157 6.83 -5.90 -23.62
C HIS A 157 6.65 -5.47 -25.08
N PHE A 158 5.50 -5.76 -25.67
CA PHE A 158 5.24 -5.41 -27.08
C PHE A 158 5.12 -3.90 -27.31
N SER A 159 4.62 -3.14 -26.33
CA SER A 159 4.50 -1.69 -26.46
C SER A 159 5.82 -0.93 -26.27
N LYS A 160 6.88 -1.54 -25.70
CA LYS A 160 8.19 -0.88 -25.51
C LYS A 160 8.81 -0.33 -26.79
N ALA A 161 8.64 -1.01 -27.93
CA ALA A 161 9.16 -0.56 -29.22
C ALA A 161 8.55 0.75 -29.73
N TYR A 162 7.41 1.16 -29.16
CA TYR A 162 6.67 2.35 -29.60
C TYR A 162 6.85 3.54 -28.65
N VAL A 163 7.68 3.44 -27.63
CA VAL A 163 7.97 4.55 -26.70
C VAL A 163 8.82 5.61 -27.40
N LYS A 164 8.40 6.87 -27.30
CA LYS A 164 9.14 8.05 -27.79
C LYS A 164 10.19 8.48 -26.78
N HIS A 165 11.35 7.82 -26.76
CA HIS A 165 12.40 8.06 -25.77
C HIS A 165 12.89 9.51 -25.72
N ASP A 166 12.98 10.22 -26.86
CA ASP A 166 13.38 11.62 -26.89
C ASP A 166 12.36 12.51 -26.14
N THR A 167 11.06 12.26 -26.32
CA THR A 167 9.99 12.97 -25.59
C THR A 167 10.03 12.67 -24.10
N VAL A 168 10.32 11.43 -23.69
CA VAL A 168 10.53 11.03 -22.30
C VAL A 168 11.70 11.80 -21.70
N ASN A 169 12.86 11.83 -22.37
CA ASN A 169 14.06 12.51 -21.91
C ASN A 169 13.86 14.02 -21.78
N ASP A 170 13.21 14.63 -22.76
CA ASP A 170 12.87 16.06 -22.74
C ASP A 170 11.95 16.43 -21.57
N PHE A 171 10.96 15.58 -21.27
CA PHE A 171 10.07 15.77 -20.13
C PHE A 171 10.85 15.68 -18.82
N ILE A 172 11.68 14.65 -18.64
CA ILE A 172 12.51 14.46 -17.44
C ILE A 172 13.44 15.64 -17.24
N ALA A 173 14.13 16.10 -18.30
CA ALA A 173 15.04 17.26 -18.21
C ALA A 173 14.32 18.56 -17.78
N LYS A 174 13.07 18.75 -18.20
CA LYS A 174 12.24 19.89 -17.77
C LYS A 174 11.76 19.74 -16.33
N LEU A 175 11.40 18.51 -15.92
CA LEU A 175 10.87 18.25 -14.59
C LEU A 175 11.96 18.33 -13.53
N THR A 176 13.15 17.74 -13.77
CA THR A 176 14.27 17.75 -12.81
C THR A 176 14.70 19.16 -12.43
N LYS A 177 14.66 20.13 -13.35
CA LYS A 177 14.91 21.56 -13.03
C LYS A 177 13.93 22.13 -11.99
N LYS A 178 12.68 21.62 -11.95
CA LYS A 178 11.68 22.04 -10.95
C LYS A 178 11.90 21.37 -9.59
N LEU A 179 12.68 20.27 -9.55
CA LEU A 179 12.95 19.47 -8.36
C LEU A 179 14.26 19.88 -7.64
N GLU A 180 15.11 20.73 -8.24
CA GLU A 180 16.48 21.05 -7.76
C GLU A 180 16.55 21.61 -6.33
N GLY A 181 15.46 22.13 -5.75
CA GLY A 181 15.39 22.63 -4.37
C GLY A 181 15.10 21.59 -3.29
N SER A 182 14.85 20.32 -3.67
CA SER A 182 14.25 19.29 -2.79
C SER A 182 15.26 18.23 -2.33
N LYS A 183 16.50 18.62 -2.07
CA LYS A 183 17.61 17.71 -1.76
C LYS A 183 17.63 17.29 -0.30
N THR A 184 17.07 16.13 0.02
CA THR A 184 17.19 15.47 1.33
C THR A 184 17.70 14.03 1.24
N GLY A 185 17.76 13.46 0.02
CA GLY A 185 18.16 12.08 -0.24
C GLY A 185 17.21 11.02 0.30
N LYS A 186 16.09 11.42 0.92
CA LYS A 186 15.15 10.46 1.52
C LYS A 186 14.37 9.72 0.44
N LEU A 187 14.40 8.39 0.54
CA LEU A 187 13.64 7.48 -0.30
C LEU A 187 12.67 6.67 0.57
N LYS A 188 11.39 6.73 0.24
CA LYS A 188 10.36 5.87 0.85
C LYS A 188 9.70 5.01 -0.23
N LYS A 189 9.36 3.78 0.14
CA LYS A 189 8.61 2.87 -0.72
C LYS A 189 7.21 2.68 -0.16
N ARG A 190 6.20 2.83 -1.02
CA ARG A 190 4.78 2.76 -0.66
C ARG A 190 3.99 2.09 -1.79
N LEU A 191 2.71 1.89 -1.53
CA LEU A 191 1.72 1.53 -2.54
C LEU A 191 0.52 2.47 -2.37
N LEU A 192 -0.08 2.88 -3.49
CA LEU A 192 -1.30 3.69 -3.51
C LEU A 192 -2.51 2.88 -3.94
N SER A 193 -2.30 1.70 -4.50
CA SER A 193 -3.36 0.84 -5.01
C SER A 193 -3.19 -0.60 -4.56
N ALA A 194 -4.29 -1.36 -4.53
CA ALA A 194 -4.28 -2.81 -4.29
C ALA A 194 -5.44 -3.52 -5.00
N VAL A 195 -5.26 -4.81 -5.26
CA VAL A 195 -6.35 -5.75 -5.53
C VAL A 195 -6.96 -6.09 -4.17
N SER A 196 -8.23 -5.71 -3.93
CA SER A 196 -8.83 -5.66 -2.61
C SER A 196 -10.21 -6.35 -2.57
N VAL A 197 -10.97 -6.14 -1.51
CA VAL A 197 -12.31 -6.71 -1.30
C VAL A 197 -13.29 -6.21 -2.35
N GLY A 198 -13.66 -7.08 -3.28
CA GLY A 198 -14.69 -6.83 -4.30
C GLY A 198 -14.28 -5.87 -5.42
N GLU A 199 -13.20 -5.11 -5.27
CA GLU A 199 -12.70 -4.17 -6.28
C GLU A 199 -11.21 -3.86 -6.09
N THR A 200 -10.60 -3.21 -7.09
CA THR A 200 -9.30 -2.58 -6.94
C THR A 200 -9.44 -1.21 -6.27
N ILE A 201 -8.58 -0.91 -5.32
CA ILE A 201 -8.57 0.39 -4.63
C ILE A 201 -7.41 1.26 -5.11
N PHE A 202 -7.61 2.59 -5.04
CA PHE A 202 -6.58 3.57 -5.34
C PHE A 202 -6.77 4.83 -4.47
N PHE A 203 -5.76 5.19 -3.67
CA PHE A 203 -5.78 6.35 -2.77
C PHE A 203 -5.34 7.63 -3.49
N ASP A 204 -6.12 8.10 -4.47
CA ASP A 204 -5.85 9.31 -5.23
C ASP A 204 -5.84 10.57 -4.35
N GLU A 205 -6.60 10.59 -3.26
CA GLU A 205 -6.63 11.69 -2.29
C GLU A 205 -5.26 11.96 -1.64
N THR A 206 -4.42 10.92 -1.47
CA THR A 206 -3.06 11.09 -0.96
C THR A 206 -2.18 11.90 -1.92
N ILE A 207 -2.35 11.68 -3.23
CA ILE A 207 -1.66 12.47 -4.25
C ILE A 207 -2.10 13.93 -4.17
N GLU A 208 -3.40 14.18 -4.02
CA GLU A 208 -3.95 15.55 -3.89
C GLU A 208 -3.41 16.29 -2.65
N VAL A 209 -3.25 15.58 -1.52
CA VAL A 209 -2.72 16.14 -0.27
C VAL A 209 -1.25 16.51 -0.39
N LEU A 210 -0.46 15.63 -1.01
CA LEU A 210 0.99 15.76 -1.07
C LEU A 210 1.48 16.62 -2.23
N SER A 211 0.58 17.03 -3.17
CA SER A 211 1.02 17.67 -4.42
C SER A 211 0.22 18.93 -4.78
N LYS A 212 0.96 19.93 -5.22
CA LYS A 212 0.43 21.16 -5.85
C LYS A 212 0.31 21.00 -7.37
N SER A 213 1.13 20.13 -7.97
CA SER A 213 1.16 19.86 -9.39
C SER A 213 1.18 18.34 -9.62
N ILE A 214 0.22 17.83 -10.37
CA ILE A 214 0.06 16.40 -10.67
C ILE A 214 0.24 16.20 -12.16
N TYR A 215 1.32 15.51 -12.57
CA TYR A 215 1.60 15.13 -13.95
C TYR A 215 1.08 13.73 -14.21
N VAL A 216 0.16 13.60 -15.17
CA VAL A 216 -0.52 12.35 -15.47
C VAL A 216 0.00 11.76 -16.76
N ILE A 217 0.40 10.49 -16.71
CA ILE A 217 0.78 9.66 -17.86
C ILE A 217 -0.42 8.80 -18.24
N PRO A 218 -1.15 9.10 -19.33
CA PRO A 218 -2.13 8.17 -19.88
C PRO A 218 -1.38 6.96 -20.46
N ASP A 219 -1.38 5.83 -19.78
CA ASP A 219 -0.64 4.64 -20.22
C ASP A 219 -1.41 3.36 -19.88
N ILE A 220 -2.13 2.85 -20.85
CA ILE A 220 -2.89 1.60 -20.73
C ILE A 220 -2.03 0.35 -20.93
N TRP A 221 -0.87 0.50 -21.60
CA TRP A 221 0.02 -0.62 -21.93
C TRP A 221 1.15 -0.83 -20.92
N GLY A 222 1.52 0.20 -20.19
CA GLY A 222 2.51 0.18 -19.12
C GLY A 222 3.94 0.52 -19.54
N ALA A 223 4.26 0.60 -20.85
CA ALA A 223 5.62 0.83 -21.34
C ALA A 223 6.07 2.28 -21.22
N ALA A 224 5.18 3.25 -21.52
CA ALA A 224 5.51 4.66 -21.43
C ALA A 224 5.77 5.09 -20.00
N SER A 225 4.92 4.66 -19.06
CA SER A 225 5.09 4.91 -17.63
C SER A 225 6.33 4.23 -17.08
N ASP A 226 6.62 2.99 -17.48
CA ASP A 226 7.82 2.26 -17.06
C ASP A 226 9.10 3.00 -17.48
N ALA A 227 9.18 3.43 -18.74
CA ALA A 227 10.32 4.18 -19.26
C ALA A 227 10.52 5.52 -18.55
N LEU A 228 9.43 6.28 -18.36
CA LEU A 228 9.52 7.61 -17.76
C LEU A 228 9.82 7.51 -16.26
N LEU A 229 9.07 6.71 -15.50
CA LEU A 229 9.18 6.68 -14.04
C LEU A 229 10.48 6.02 -13.59
N SER A 230 10.96 4.97 -14.28
CA SER A 230 12.26 4.35 -13.96
C SER A 230 13.42 5.31 -14.18
N GLU A 231 13.44 6.05 -15.29
CA GLU A 231 14.49 7.02 -15.57
C GLU A 231 14.39 8.25 -14.65
N LEU A 232 13.17 8.73 -14.37
CA LEU A 232 12.95 9.82 -13.42
C LEU A 232 13.41 9.46 -12.01
N HIS A 233 13.11 8.23 -11.54
CA HIS A 233 13.63 7.71 -10.28
C HIS A 233 15.16 7.70 -10.27
N ARG A 234 15.78 7.18 -11.34
CA ARG A 234 17.26 7.13 -11.46
C ARG A 234 17.86 8.53 -11.37
N MET A 235 17.32 9.50 -12.09
CA MET A 235 17.80 10.89 -12.08
C MET A 235 17.58 11.55 -10.70
N ALA A 236 16.40 11.35 -10.10
CA ALA A 236 16.10 11.89 -8.76
C ALA A 236 17.03 11.32 -7.69
N SER A 237 17.41 10.04 -7.80
CA SER A 237 18.35 9.38 -6.89
C SER A 237 19.76 9.95 -7.03
N ILE A 238 20.25 10.17 -8.26
CA ILE A 238 21.57 10.80 -8.52
C ILE A 238 21.62 12.23 -7.95
N LEU A 239 20.51 12.96 -8.06
CA LEU A 239 20.41 14.34 -7.58
C LEU A 239 20.07 14.45 -6.09
N GLU A 240 19.96 13.32 -5.38
CA GLU A 240 19.58 13.23 -3.96
C GLU A 240 18.23 13.93 -3.64
N ILE A 241 17.28 13.87 -4.57
CA ILE A 241 15.95 14.46 -4.40
C ILE A 241 15.10 13.51 -3.55
N GLU A 242 14.37 14.07 -2.56
CA GLU A 242 13.40 13.31 -1.77
C GLU A 242 12.29 12.74 -2.64
N GLN A 243 11.99 11.45 -2.48
CA GLN A 243 10.97 10.79 -3.28
C GLN A 243 10.24 9.67 -2.52
N ILE A 244 8.96 9.53 -2.80
CA ILE A 244 8.14 8.40 -2.40
C ILE A 244 7.83 7.61 -3.68
N LEU A 245 8.38 6.41 -3.79
CA LEU A 245 8.09 5.49 -4.88
C LEU A 245 6.85 4.68 -4.55
N CYS A 246 5.86 4.74 -5.42
CA CYS A 246 4.67 3.91 -5.31
C CYS A 246 4.68 2.87 -6.43
N TYR A 247 4.85 1.62 -6.01
CA TYR A 247 4.94 0.48 -6.93
C TYR A 247 3.58 0.04 -7.45
N CYS A 248 3.59 -0.64 -8.58
CA CYS A 248 2.42 -1.33 -9.13
C CYS A 248 1.98 -2.44 -8.17
N SER A 249 0.74 -2.40 -7.72
CA SER A 249 0.19 -3.37 -6.77
C SER A 249 0.19 -4.81 -7.27
N ILE A 250 0.12 -5.01 -8.59
CA ILE A 250 0.08 -6.32 -9.23
C ILE A 250 1.48 -6.86 -9.49
N ARG A 251 2.44 -5.97 -9.85
CA ARG A 251 3.78 -6.29 -10.35
C ARG A 251 4.91 -5.88 -9.40
N THR A 252 4.58 -5.52 -8.15
CA THR A 252 5.58 -5.21 -7.12
C THR A 252 6.62 -6.33 -6.99
N PRO A 253 7.95 -6.03 -6.88
CA PRO A 253 8.57 -4.70 -6.83
C PRO A 253 9.04 -4.21 -8.22
N ASP A 254 8.65 -4.85 -9.31
CA ASP A 254 9.29 -4.72 -10.63
C ASP A 254 8.90 -3.42 -11.37
N LYS A 255 7.79 -2.77 -11.03
CA LYS A 255 7.29 -1.59 -11.74
C LYS A 255 6.88 -0.48 -10.79
N ILE A 256 7.31 0.75 -11.09
CA ILE A 256 6.84 1.98 -10.44
C ILE A 256 5.62 2.49 -11.20
N ASP A 257 4.55 2.82 -10.48
CA ASP A 257 3.34 3.41 -11.07
C ASP A 257 3.20 4.90 -10.74
N HIS A 258 3.77 5.36 -9.61
CA HIS A 258 3.73 6.77 -9.21
C HIS A 258 5.01 7.16 -8.49
N ILE A 259 5.44 8.42 -8.66
CA ILE A 259 6.52 9.04 -7.87
C ILE A 259 5.97 10.34 -7.30
N ILE A 260 6.06 10.50 -5.98
CA ILE A 260 5.71 11.72 -5.27
C ILE A 260 6.99 12.38 -4.81
N PHE A 261 7.13 13.69 -5.05
CA PHE A 261 8.20 14.55 -4.58
C PHE A 261 7.62 15.53 -3.54
N PRO A 262 7.53 15.13 -2.24
CA PRO A 262 6.78 15.88 -1.23
C PRO A 262 7.32 17.31 -1.05
N SER A 263 8.64 17.46 -0.95
CA SER A 263 9.28 18.77 -0.76
C SER A 263 9.07 19.73 -1.93
N ALA A 264 8.87 19.20 -3.15
CA ALA A 264 8.55 20.01 -4.34
C ALA A 264 7.04 20.20 -4.53
N GLY A 265 6.21 19.40 -3.85
CA GLY A 265 4.77 19.37 -4.08
C GLY A 265 4.41 18.89 -5.49
N ILE A 266 5.14 17.93 -6.03
CA ILE A 266 4.97 17.42 -7.39
C ILE A 266 4.74 15.90 -7.33
N THR A 267 3.77 15.41 -8.11
CA THR A 267 3.60 13.98 -8.37
C THR A 267 3.60 13.71 -9.87
N VAL A 268 4.23 12.61 -10.26
CA VAL A 268 4.10 11.98 -11.58
C VAL A 268 3.40 10.64 -11.40
N THR A 269 2.27 10.45 -12.04
CA THR A 269 1.34 9.33 -11.80
C THR A 269 0.84 8.72 -13.10
N THR A 270 0.60 7.40 -13.13
CA THR A 270 -0.06 6.74 -14.25
C THR A 270 -1.57 6.82 -14.12
N ALA A 271 -2.26 6.95 -15.26
CA ALA A 271 -3.72 6.77 -15.37
C ALA A 271 -4.03 5.60 -16.32
N ASN A 272 -4.79 4.63 -15.82
CA ASN A 272 -5.23 3.43 -16.54
C ASN A 272 -6.50 2.84 -15.90
N SER A 273 -6.88 1.61 -16.25
CA SER A 273 -8.07 0.94 -15.70
C SER A 273 -8.03 0.75 -14.18
N PHE A 274 -6.83 0.66 -13.59
CA PHE A 274 -6.61 0.44 -12.15
C PHE A 274 -6.39 1.75 -11.37
N HIS A 275 -6.02 2.84 -12.05
CA HIS A 275 -5.68 4.14 -11.44
C HIS A 275 -6.52 5.25 -12.07
N ARG A 276 -7.76 5.41 -11.57
CA ARG A 276 -8.68 6.45 -12.02
C ARG A 276 -8.56 7.67 -11.12
N LEU A 277 -7.91 8.72 -11.63
CA LEU A 277 -7.79 10.00 -10.94
C LEU A 277 -9.09 10.80 -11.05
N LYS A 278 -9.50 11.42 -9.96
CA LYS A 278 -10.58 12.41 -9.99
C LYS A 278 -10.07 13.68 -10.65
N ASP A 279 -10.82 14.22 -11.62
CA ASP A 279 -10.47 15.38 -12.43
C ASP A 279 -10.31 16.68 -11.60
N LYS A 280 -9.13 16.89 -11.00
CA LYS A 280 -8.81 18.17 -10.36
C LYS A 280 -7.35 18.55 -10.61
N LYS A 281 -7.11 19.55 -11.48
CA LYS A 281 -5.82 20.19 -11.72
C LYS A 281 -4.71 19.26 -12.29
N ASN A 282 -5.08 18.22 -13.00
CA ASN A 282 -4.15 17.31 -13.62
C ASN A 282 -3.50 17.93 -14.86
N ILE A 283 -2.18 17.83 -14.97
CA ILE A 283 -1.40 18.22 -16.14
C ILE A 283 -1.15 16.94 -16.94
N VAL A 284 -1.87 16.75 -18.03
CA VAL A 284 -1.66 15.59 -18.90
C VAL A 284 -0.31 15.75 -19.61
N ILE A 285 0.56 14.74 -19.48
CA ILE A 285 1.86 14.70 -20.14
C ILE A 285 1.63 14.51 -21.66
N PRO A 286 2.48 15.10 -22.52
CA PRO A 286 2.43 14.85 -23.97
C PRO A 286 2.46 13.35 -24.27
N ASP A 287 1.85 12.98 -25.38
CA ASP A 287 1.81 11.57 -25.82
C ASP A 287 3.25 11.01 -25.97
N LEU A 288 3.56 10.03 -25.13
CA LEU A 288 4.85 9.34 -25.06
C LEU A 288 4.96 8.13 -25.98
N MET A 289 3.90 7.81 -26.71
CA MET A 289 3.84 6.64 -27.58
C MET A 289 3.74 7.02 -29.06
N SER A 290 4.44 6.29 -29.90
CA SER A 290 4.18 6.26 -31.34
C SER A 290 2.97 5.37 -31.62
N PRO A 291 2.26 5.58 -32.77
CA PRO A 291 1.14 4.72 -33.12
C PRO A 291 1.54 3.24 -33.18
N ILE A 292 0.77 2.40 -32.50
CA ILE A 292 0.93 0.94 -32.53
C ILE A 292 0.13 0.40 -33.75
N PRO A 293 0.67 -0.53 -34.56
CA PRO A 293 -0.10 -1.14 -35.63
C PRO A 293 -1.39 -1.79 -35.11
N HIS A 294 -2.50 -1.53 -35.80
CA HIS A 294 -3.85 -1.94 -35.37
C HIS A 294 -3.95 -3.43 -35.00
N ILE A 295 -3.32 -4.31 -35.78
CA ILE A 295 -3.33 -5.77 -35.49
C ILE A 295 -2.68 -6.12 -34.15
N ILE A 296 -1.64 -5.38 -33.75
CA ILE A 296 -0.95 -5.58 -32.46
C ILE A 296 -1.81 -4.99 -31.33
N GLU A 297 -2.34 -3.79 -31.54
CA GLU A 297 -3.19 -3.10 -30.56
C GLU A 297 -4.47 -3.88 -30.25
N GLU A 298 -5.07 -4.51 -31.26
CA GLU A 298 -6.23 -5.40 -31.10
C GLU A 298 -5.90 -6.60 -30.19
N GLN A 299 -4.77 -7.27 -30.41
CA GLN A 299 -4.34 -8.39 -29.55
C GLN A 299 -4.03 -7.94 -28.12
N MET A 300 -3.36 -6.79 -27.96
CA MET A 300 -3.08 -6.22 -26.66
C MET A 300 -4.37 -5.83 -25.91
N SER A 301 -5.39 -5.37 -26.62
CA SER A 301 -6.71 -5.06 -26.07
C SER A 301 -7.43 -6.32 -25.56
N ILE A 302 -7.32 -7.44 -26.28
CA ILE A 302 -7.81 -8.74 -25.81
C ILE A 302 -7.11 -9.15 -24.53
N HIS A 303 -5.78 -9.04 -24.46
CA HIS A 303 -5.02 -9.34 -23.24
C HIS A 303 -5.46 -8.46 -22.06
N LEU A 304 -5.64 -7.15 -22.29
CA LEU A 304 -6.07 -6.22 -21.24
C LEU A 304 -7.45 -6.58 -20.69
N ASN A 305 -8.41 -6.90 -21.57
CA ASN A 305 -9.76 -7.30 -21.16
C ASN A 305 -9.72 -8.58 -20.31
N ARG A 306 -8.95 -9.59 -20.73
CA ARG A 306 -8.78 -10.82 -19.96
C ARG A 306 -8.07 -10.60 -18.63
N ALA A 307 -7.07 -9.71 -18.60
CA ALA A 307 -6.40 -9.33 -17.36
C ALA A 307 -7.38 -8.66 -16.40
N ASN A 308 -8.24 -7.75 -16.85
CA ASN A 308 -9.27 -7.13 -16.01
C ASN A 308 -10.24 -8.17 -15.45
N GLU A 309 -10.76 -9.10 -16.27
CA GLU A 309 -11.63 -10.20 -15.82
C GLU A 309 -10.96 -11.06 -14.70
N LEU A 310 -9.67 -11.36 -14.87
CA LEU A 310 -8.90 -12.12 -13.87
C LEU A 310 -8.70 -11.32 -12.57
N ILE A 311 -8.49 -10.02 -12.65
CA ILE A 311 -8.40 -9.16 -11.45
C ILE A 311 -9.75 -9.08 -10.74
N ASP A 312 -10.86 -8.98 -11.46
CA ASP A 312 -12.20 -9.01 -10.87
C ASP A 312 -12.45 -10.34 -10.13
N MET A 313 -12.03 -11.47 -10.73
CA MET A 313 -12.08 -12.78 -10.05
C MET A 313 -11.23 -12.81 -8.79
N ALA A 314 -10.04 -12.22 -8.81
CA ALA A 314 -9.19 -12.12 -7.63
C ALA A 314 -9.85 -11.29 -6.52
N CYS A 315 -10.48 -10.17 -6.86
CA CYS A 315 -11.24 -9.35 -5.91
C CYS A 315 -12.40 -10.13 -5.25
N GLU A 316 -13.11 -10.97 -6.01
CA GLU A 316 -14.17 -11.84 -5.45
C GLU A 316 -13.60 -12.92 -4.53
N HIS A 317 -12.43 -13.51 -4.83
CA HIS A 317 -11.76 -14.45 -3.91
C HIS A 317 -11.32 -13.77 -2.61
N ILE A 318 -10.79 -12.54 -2.68
CA ILE A 318 -10.42 -11.74 -1.49
C ILE A 318 -11.67 -11.39 -0.68
N LYS A 319 -12.77 -11.04 -1.33
CA LYS A 319 -14.05 -10.78 -0.68
C LYS A 319 -14.57 -12.00 0.06
N ARG A 320 -14.47 -13.19 -0.54
CA ARG A 320 -14.83 -14.43 0.12
C ARG A 320 -13.92 -14.73 1.33
N ALA A 321 -12.61 -14.52 1.18
CA ALA A 321 -11.68 -14.63 2.30
C ALA A 321 -12.06 -13.70 3.45
N LYS A 322 -12.43 -12.44 3.17
CA LYS A 322 -12.84 -11.45 4.19
C LYS A 322 -14.10 -11.89 4.93
N LEU A 323 -15.13 -12.39 4.23
CA LEU A 323 -16.35 -12.86 4.88
C LEU A 323 -16.06 -14.03 5.86
N LEU A 324 -15.24 -14.99 5.43
CA LEU A 324 -14.82 -16.09 6.29
C LEU A 324 -13.92 -15.65 7.45
N HIS A 325 -13.11 -14.61 7.22
CA HIS A 325 -12.29 -13.99 8.26
C HIS A 325 -13.15 -13.30 9.32
N ASP A 326 -14.27 -12.68 8.94
CA ASP A 326 -15.21 -12.10 9.90
C ASP A 326 -15.85 -13.18 10.78
N ASP A 327 -16.19 -14.34 10.21
CA ASP A 327 -16.66 -15.49 10.97
C ASP A 327 -15.56 -16.00 11.93
N LEU A 328 -14.31 -16.05 11.49
CA LEU A 328 -13.17 -16.43 12.31
C LEU A 328 -12.93 -15.42 13.45
N GLU A 329 -13.03 -14.13 13.19
CA GLU A 329 -12.90 -13.08 14.21
C GLU A 329 -13.89 -13.24 15.36
N ALA A 330 -15.10 -13.72 15.09
CA ALA A 330 -16.14 -13.90 16.11
C ALA A 330 -15.68 -14.84 17.24
N PHE A 331 -14.92 -15.90 16.95
CA PHE A 331 -14.36 -16.81 17.98
C PHE A 331 -13.41 -16.08 18.90
N TYR A 332 -12.50 -15.25 18.33
CA TYR A 332 -11.52 -14.49 19.10
C TYR A 332 -12.16 -13.36 19.90
N VAL A 333 -13.09 -12.62 19.29
CA VAL A 333 -13.80 -11.51 19.96
C VAL A 333 -14.53 -12.02 21.21
N ASN A 334 -15.15 -13.20 21.14
CA ASN A 334 -15.85 -13.84 22.27
C ASN A 334 -14.89 -14.27 23.40
N ALA A 335 -13.63 -14.55 23.08
CA ALA A 335 -12.59 -14.92 24.04
C ALA A 335 -11.85 -13.71 24.63
N MET A 336 -11.99 -12.50 24.06
CA MET A 336 -11.23 -11.31 24.45
C MET A 336 -11.73 -10.64 25.73
N ASP A 337 -10.79 -10.28 26.58
CA ASP A 337 -10.97 -9.31 27.66
C ASP A 337 -10.54 -7.91 27.19
N PHE A 338 -11.50 -7.15 26.69
CA PHE A 338 -11.24 -5.78 26.20
C PHE A 338 -10.83 -4.79 27.28
N SER A 339 -11.04 -5.07 28.59
CA SER A 339 -10.55 -4.22 29.67
C SER A 339 -9.01 -4.23 29.76
N LYS A 340 -8.38 -5.37 29.40
CA LYS A 340 -6.92 -5.46 29.26
C LYS A 340 -6.43 -4.64 28.07
N VAL A 341 -7.17 -4.66 26.93
CA VAL A 341 -6.86 -3.80 25.76
C VAL A 341 -6.93 -2.33 26.12
N ASP A 342 -7.93 -1.92 26.93
CA ASP A 342 -8.02 -0.55 27.44
C ASP A 342 -6.84 -0.18 28.34
N SER A 343 -6.36 -1.11 29.15
CA SER A 343 -5.17 -0.92 29.97
C SER A 343 -3.92 -0.73 29.11
N ILE A 344 -3.75 -1.51 28.04
CA ILE A 344 -2.68 -1.34 27.06
C ILE A 344 -2.76 0.04 26.41
N PHE A 345 -3.95 0.44 25.93
CA PHE A 345 -4.18 1.76 25.35
C PHE A 345 -3.74 2.87 26.30
N ASN A 346 -4.17 2.84 27.57
CA ASN A 346 -3.84 3.84 28.56
C ASN A 346 -2.32 3.91 28.84
N ASN A 347 -1.62 2.77 28.86
CA ASN A 347 -0.18 2.73 29.04
C ASN A 347 0.56 3.36 27.85
N ILE A 348 0.16 3.04 26.63
CA ILE A 348 0.72 3.65 25.41
C ILE A 348 0.54 5.17 25.45
N ILE A 349 -0.69 5.65 25.75
CA ILE A 349 -0.96 7.09 25.81
C ILE A 349 -0.11 7.80 26.85
N LYS A 350 0.13 7.19 28.00
CA LYS A 350 1.05 7.76 29.03
C LYS A 350 2.51 7.81 28.57
N GLU A 351 2.95 6.83 27.78
CA GLU A 351 4.33 6.76 27.29
C GLU A 351 4.60 7.80 26.18
N ILE A 352 3.60 8.13 25.37
CA ILE A 352 3.72 9.07 24.24
C ILE A 352 3.33 10.51 24.59
N GLN A 353 2.87 10.77 25.80
CA GLN A 353 2.62 12.12 26.34
C GLN A 353 3.88 12.76 26.90
#